data_7f370f1644877593d594befa7f798482
#
_entry.id   7f370f1644877593d594befa7f798482
#
_cell.length_a   1.000
_cell.length_b   1.000
_cell.length_c   1.000
_cell.angle_alpha   90.00
_cell.angle_beta   90.00
_cell.angle_gamma   90.00
#
_symmetry.space_group_name_H-M   'P 1'
#
loop_
_entity.id
_entity.type
_entity.pdbx_description
1 polymer ?
#
loop_
_entity_poly.entity_id
_entity_poly.type
_entity_poly.pdbx_seq_one_letter_code
_entity_poly.pdbx_strand_id
1 'polypeptide(L)'
;KDYLDLRKRDDFRDILKTSSAVIELIDSSESESTYIAKDIYSIDPDHTHSEIHNSLILSPLALHVPFPDHSQYPRNVFSCQQTKQAVGIYSTQYNTRFDTFGHILNYPQKPLIASRFHKYIDIDKMPYGANAIVAIASYTGYNQEDSIILNQSSVDRGMFRSLYLRSYESNESDEKGTQTLFGNPQFMKNTTQVKDDLSHIDDNGIVKENTFLTHEDV
;
A
#
# COMPACT_ATOMS: atom_id res chain seq x y z
N LYS A 1 26.17 -2.33 -28.86
CA LYS A 1 24.98 -2.52 -29.76
C LYS A 1 23.79 -3.10 -29.02
N ASP A 2 24.01 -4.13 -28.20
CA ASP A 2 22.96 -4.82 -27.42
C ASP A 2 22.36 -3.94 -26.33
N TYR A 3 23.16 -3.05 -25.72
CA TYR A 3 22.72 -2.15 -24.66
C TYR A 3 21.74 -1.07 -25.15
N LEU A 4 21.94 -0.55 -26.37
CA LEU A 4 21.00 0.41 -26.96
C LEU A 4 19.66 -0.22 -27.32
N ASP A 5 19.64 -1.52 -27.60
CA ASP A 5 18.42 -2.27 -27.85
C ASP A 5 17.67 -2.58 -26.53
N LEU A 6 18.37 -2.75 -25.42
CA LEU A 6 17.75 -2.90 -24.08
C LEU A 6 16.94 -1.66 -23.68
N ARG A 7 17.41 -0.46 -24.00
CA ARG A 7 16.68 0.79 -23.73
C ARG A 7 15.34 0.92 -24.43
N LYS A 8 15.14 0.20 -25.52
CA LYS A 8 13.90 0.25 -26.32
C LYS A 8 12.85 -0.75 -25.84
N ARG A 9 13.19 -1.65 -24.94
CA ARG A 9 12.26 -2.66 -24.43
C ARG A 9 11.39 -2.09 -23.32
N ASP A 10 10.11 -2.39 -23.37
CA ASP A 10 9.14 -1.94 -22.38
C ASP A 10 9.07 -2.82 -21.11
N ASP A 11 9.70 -3.99 -21.12
CA ASP A 11 9.67 -4.93 -20.03
C ASP A 11 11.01 -5.02 -19.29
N PHE A 12 11.10 -4.30 -18.16
CA PHE A 12 12.31 -4.24 -17.35
C PHE A 12 12.66 -5.58 -16.66
N ARG A 13 11.65 -6.40 -16.31
CA ARG A 13 11.89 -7.71 -15.68
C ARG A 13 12.53 -8.70 -16.65
N ASP A 14 12.09 -8.68 -17.89
CA ASP A 14 12.69 -9.54 -18.93
C ASP A 14 14.08 -9.03 -19.30
N ILE A 15 14.30 -7.73 -19.29
CA ILE A 15 15.63 -7.14 -19.47
C ILE A 15 16.59 -7.64 -18.39
N LEU A 16 16.20 -7.58 -17.11
CA LEU A 16 17.04 -8.06 -16.00
C LEU A 16 17.35 -9.56 -16.11
N LYS A 17 16.38 -10.38 -16.50
CA LYS A 17 16.58 -11.83 -16.67
C LYS A 17 17.51 -12.18 -17.83
N THR A 18 17.35 -11.48 -18.94
CA THR A 18 18.11 -11.78 -20.16
C THR A 18 19.48 -11.13 -20.19
N SER A 19 19.69 -10.12 -19.35
CA SER A 19 20.94 -9.32 -19.30
C SER A 19 21.69 -9.48 -17.99
N SER A 20 21.48 -10.62 -17.29
CA SER A 20 22.29 -10.97 -16.13
C SER A 20 23.77 -11.00 -16.53
N ALA A 21 24.65 -10.43 -15.70
CA ALA A 21 26.05 -10.17 -15.96
C ALA A 21 26.36 -8.95 -16.86
N VAL A 22 25.34 -8.33 -17.48
CA VAL A 22 25.45 -7.02 -18.15
C VAL A 22 24.87 -5.91 -17.27
N ILE A 23 23.78 -6.23 -16.53
CA ILE A 23 23.18 -5.32 -15.54
C ILE A 23 23.52 -5.88 -14.17
N GLU A 24 24.11 -5.06 -13.35
CA GLU A 24 24.61 -5.39 -12.02
C GLU A 24 23.96 -4.51 -10.97
N LEU A 25 23.65 -5.09 -9.81
CA LEU A 25 23.20 -4.37 -8.64
C LEU A 25 24.40 -4.13 -7.73
N ILE A 26 24.81 -2.87 -7.64
CA ILE A 26 25.96 -2.45 -6.86
C ILE A 26 25.49 -1.96 -5.50
N ASP A 27 26.07 -2.48 -4.43
CA ASP A 27 25.83 -2.02 -3.07
C ASP A 27 26.67 -0.75 -2.73
N SER A 28 26.44 -0.20 -1.53
CA SER A 28 27.13 1.02 -1.10
C SER A 28 28.65 0.82 -0.95
N SER A 29 29.11 -0.36 -0.54
CA SER A 29 30.54 -0.64 -0.37
C SER A 29 31.22 -0.80 -1.72
N GLU A 30 30.57 -1.45 -2.66
CA GLU A 30 31.08 -1.66 -4.00
C GLU A 30 31.09 -0.34 -4.79
N SER A 31 30.09 0.53 -4.57
CA SER A 31 30.03 1.83 -5.23
C SER A 31 31.21 2.74 -4.92
N GLU A 32 31.86 2.59 -3.77
CA GLU A 32 33.06 3.35 -3.40
C GLU A 32 34.29 2.96 -4.25
N SER A 33 34.32 1.74 -4.77
CA SER A 33 35.40 1.22 -5.61
C SER A 33 35.10 1.26 -7.11
N THR A 34 33.91 1.70 -7.50
CA THR A 34 33.49 1.79 -8.90
C THR A 34 33.54 3.23 -9.40
N TYR A 35 33.88 3.38 -10.67
CA TYR A 35 33.80 4.66 -11.35
C TYR A 35 32.65 4.61 -12.37
N ILE A 36 31.52 5.23 -12.01
CA ILE A 36 30.25 5.08 -12.73
C ILE A 36 30.03 6.28 -13.65
N ALA A 37 29.88 6.03 -14.95
CA ALA A 37 29.50 7.05 -15.92
C ALA A 37 28.04 7.46 -15.73
N LYS A 38 27.75 8.74 -15.90
CA LYS A 38 26.39 9.30 -15.80
C LYS A 38 25.40 8.65 -16.78
N ASP A 39 25.85 8.37 -17.96
CA ASP A 39 25.08 7.72 -19.02
C ASP A 39 26.02 7.02 -20.01
N ILE A 40 25.44 6.24 -20.91
CA ILE A 40 26.19 5.47 -21.89
C ILE A 40 27.00 6.34 -22.89
N TYR A 41 26.61 7.59 -23.06
CA TYR A 41 27.27 8.50 -24.01
C TYR A 41 28.45 9.25 -23.39
N SER A 42 28.57 9.24 -22.06
CA SER A 42 29.62 9.86 -21.28
C SER A 42 30.64 8.86 -20.73
N ILE A 43 30.75 7.68 -21.36
CA ILE A 43 31.70 6.65 -20.94
C ILE A 43 33.11 7.02 -21.44
N ASP A 44 34.04 7.17 -20.51
CA ASP A 44 35.47 7.27 -20.74
C ASP A 44 36.19 5.94 -20.44
N PRO A 45 37.40 5.72 -20.87
CA PRO A 45 38.16 4.49 -20.64
C PRO A 45 38.33 4.09 -19.17
N ASP A 46 38.29 5.08 -18.28
CA ASP A 46 38.48 4.88 -16.84
C ASP A 46 37.20 4.44 -16.11
N HIS A 47 36.02 4.56 -16.75
CA HIS A 47 34.77 4.13 -16.17
C HIS A 47 34.66 2.61 -16.14
N THR A 48 34.26 2.09 -14.98
CA THR A 48 34.00 0.66 -14.78
C THR A 48 32.56 0.29 -15.11
N HIS A 49 31.63 1.21 -14.84
CA HIS A 49 30.16 1.01 -15.00
C HIS A 49 29.52 2.25 -15.63
N SER A 50 28.31 2.11 -16.06
CA SER A 50 27.47 3.21 -16.52
C SER A 50 26.06 3.08 -15.97
N GLU A 51 25.47 4.20 -15.59
CA GLU A 51 24.05 4.23 -15.23
C GLU A 51 23.17 3.80 -16.41
N ILE A 52 22.12 3.03 -16.13
CA ILE A 52 21.15 2.61 -17.15
C ILE A 52 20.38 3.82 -17.68
N HIS A 53 19.93 4.67 -16.77
CA HIS A 53 19.21 5.90 -17.10
C HIS A 53 19.29 6.90 -15.94
N ASN A 54 19.40 8.18 -16.26
CA ASN A 54 19.52 9.24 -15.25
C ASN A 54 18.33 9.31 -14.29
N SER A 55 17.14 8.94 -14.72
CA SER A 55 15.93 8.92 -13.86
C SER A 55 16.02 7.90 -12.73
N LEU A 56 16.90 6.90 -12.80
CA LEU A 56 17.05 5.87 -11.78
C LEU A 56 17.73 6.36 -10.50
N ILE A 57 18.19 7.60 -10.45
CA ILE A 57 18.54 8.24 -9.18
C ILE A 57 17.34 8.41 -8.26
N LEU A 58 16.12 8.41 -8.83
CA LEU A 58 14.87 8.50 -8.09
C LEU A 58 14.42 7.10 -7.65
N SER A 59 13.84 7.03 -6.46
CA SER A 59 13.21 5.81 -5.98
C SER A 59 11.99 5.42 -6.83
N PRO A 60 11.54 4.16 -6.78
CA PRO A 60 10.32 3.75 -7.48
C PRO A 60 9.10 4.62 -7.14
N LEU A 61 8.96 5.08 -5.90
CA LEU A 61 7.88 5.99 -5.51
C LEU A 61 8.02 7.36 -6.15
N ALA A 62 9.22 7.92 -6.17
CA ALA A 62 9.49 9.22 -6.79
C ALA A 62 9.28 9.18 -8.31
N LEU A 63 9.53 8.05 -8.95
CA LEU A 63 9.29 7.84 -10.38
C LEU A 63 7.80 7.84 -10.76
N HIS A 64 6.90 7.77 -9.79
CA HIS A 64 5.45 7.89 -10.01
C HIS A 64 4.97 9.34 -10.02
N VAL A 65 5.78 10.27 -9.52
CA VAL A 65 5.46 11.70 -9.57
C VAL A 65 5.57 12.19 -11.00
N PRO A 66 4.51 12.79 -11.58
CA PRO A 66 4.61 13.39 -12.90
C PRO A 66 5.55 14.59 -12.88
N PHE A 67 6.47 14.65 -13.82
CA PHE A 67 7.45 15.74 -13.95
C PHE A 67 8.15 16.11 -12.63
N PRO A 68 8.85 15.17 -11.99
CA PRO A 68 9.47 15.44 -10.68
C PRO A 68 10.55 16.50 -10.72
N ASP A 69 11.18 16.71 -11.88
CA ASP A 69 12.18 17.76 -12.16
C ASP A 69 11.57 19.17 -12.22
N HIS A 70 10.26 19.30 -12.40
CA HIS A 70 9.54 20.58 -12.41
C HIS A 70 9.11 21.04 -11.00
N SER A 71 9.22 20.17 -10.01
CA SER A 71 8.88 20.47 -8.62
C SER A 71 10.13 20.64 -7.77
N GLN A 72 10.01 21.42 -6.70
CA GLN A 72 11.05 21.50 -5.68
C GLN A 72 11.19 20.15 -4.97
N TYR A 73 12.43 19.77 -4.59
CA TYR A 73 12.69 18.48 -3.96
C TYR A 73 11.84 18.20 -2.69
N PRO A 74 11.53 19.18 -1.80
CA PRO A 74 10.70 18.91 -0.63
C PRO A 74 9.30 18.42 -1.01
N ARG A 75 8.76 18.90 -2.13
CA ARG A 75 7.43 18.50 -2.60
C ARG A 75 7.42 17.08 -3.13
N ASN A 76 8.47 16.65 -3.79
CA ASN A 76 8.66 15.26 -4.19
C ASN A 76 8.82 14.34 -2.97
N VAL A 77 9.52 14.80 -1.94
CA VAL A 77 9.65 14.07 -0.67
C VAL A 77 8.29 13.91 0.02
N PHE A 78 7.49 14.96 0.08
CA PHE A 78 6.12 14.88 0.61
C PHE A 78 5.26 13.90 -0.18
N SER A 79 5.32 13.94 -1.50
CA SER A 79 4.57 12.99 -2.34
C SER A 79 4.97 11.55 -2.04
N CYS A 80 6.23 11.25 -1.93
CA CYS A 80 6.73 9.91 -1.58
C CYS A 80 6.27 9.48 -0.17
N GLN A 81 6.34 10.37 0.79
CA GLN A 81 5.91 10.10 2.17
C GLN A 81 4.40 9.84 2.25
N GLN A 82 3.59 10.66 1.60
CA GLN A 82 2.14 10.53 1.56
C GLN A 82 1.69 9.26 0.83
N THR A 83 2.41 8.85 -0.21
CA THR A 83 2.14 7.60 -0.92
C THR A 83 2.22 6.38 0.01
N LYS A 84 3.17 6.37 0.93
CA LYS A 84 3.31 5.28 1.93
C LYS A 84 2.18 5.26 2.97
N GLN A 85 1.44 6.34 3.11
CA GLN A 85 0.34 6.51 4.07
C GLN A 85 -1.03 6.50 3.38
N ALA A 86 -1.06 6.35 2.07
CA ALA A 86 -2.29 6.33 1.30
C ALA A 86 -3.11 5.06 1.59
N VAL A 87 -4.42 5.22 1.61
CA VAL A 87 -5.37 4.12 1.68
C VAL A 87 -5.79 3.71 0.28
N GLY A 88 -5.74 2.42 -0.01
CA GLY A 88 -6.12 1.87 -1.30
C GLY A 88 -6.39 0.38 -1.20
N ILE A 89 -6.06 -0.39 -2.22
CA ILE A 89 -6.04 -1.85 -2.19
C ILE A 89 -4.59 -2.29 -1.95
N TYR A 90 -4.27 -2.69 -0.73
CA TYR A 90 -2.90 -3.09 -0.38
C TYR A 90 -2.57 -4.53 -0.77
N SER A 91 -3.59 -5.36 -1.00
CA SER A 91 -3.44 -6.74 -1.46
C SER A 91 -4.69 -7.18 -2.21
N THR A 92 -4.52 -8.03 -3.24
CA THR A 92 -5.64 -8.56 -4.03
C THR A 92 -6.51 -9.56 -3.26
N GLN A 93 -5.95 -10.21 -2.25
CA GLN A 93 -6.65 -11.20 -1.42
C GLN A 93 -6.77 -10.75 0.04
N TYR A 94 -7.12 -9.50 0.25
CA TYR A 94 -7.16 -8.89 1.57
C TYR A 94 -8.12 -9.59 2.55
N ASN A 95 -9.19 -10.20 2.07
CA ASN A 95 -10.20 -10.89 2.89
C ASN A 95 -9.78 -12.27 3.38
N THR A 96 -8.68 -12.83 2.87
CA THR A 96 -8.15 -14.14 3.29
C THR A 96 -6.83 -14.02 4.06
N ARG A 97 -6.40 -12.80 4.36
CA ARG A 97 -5.16 -12.54 5.08
C ARG A 97 -5.41 -12.47 6.59
N PHE A 98 -4.42 -12.89 7.36
CA PHE A 98 -4.40 -12.81 8.82
C PHE A 98 -3.72 -11.54 9.35
N ASP A 99 -3.87 -10.43 8.64
CA ASP A 99 -3.33 -9.15 9.10
C ASP A 99 -4.07 -8.70 10.36
N THR A 100 -3.36 -8.13 11.32
CA THR A 100 -3.95 -7.62 12.58
C THR A 100 -5.03 -6.58 12.27
N PHE A 101 -4.76 -5.69 11.35
CA PHE A 101 -5.74 -4.75 10.81
C PHE A 101 -5.38 -4.35 9.39
N GLY A 102 -6.36 -3.86 8.65
CA GLY A 102 -6.16 -3.33 7.30
C GLY A 102 -7.25 -2.35 6.91
N HIS A 103 -6.91 -1.42 6.04
CA HIS A 103 -7.85 -0.47 5.46
C HIS A 103 -7.91 -0.68 3.95
N ILE A 104 -9.12 -0.78 3.42
CA ILE A 104 -9.38 -0.92 1.98
C ILE A 104 -10.24 0.25 1.53
N LEU A 105 -9.80 0.95 0.49
CA LEU A 105 -10.58 1.98 -0.16
C LEU A 105 -11.67 1.32 -1.03
N ASN A 106 -12.94 1.70 -0.82
CA ASN A 106 -14.06 1.03 -1.49
C ASN A 106 -14.16 1.35 -2.99
N TYR A 107 -13.82 2.57 -3.38
CA TYR A 107 -13.92 3.05 -4.76
C TYR A 107 -12.59 3.61 -5.25
N PRO A 108 -11.52 2.80 -5.27
CA PRO A 108 -10.23 3.27 -5.73
C PRO A 108 -10.25 3.48 -7.25
N GLN A 109 -9.47 4.43 -7.71
CA GLN A 109 -9.38 4.77 -9.13
C GLN A 109 -7.91 4.83 -9.56
N LYS A 110 -7.66 4.43 -10.79
CA LYS A 110 -6.36 4.66 -11.41
C LYS A 110 -6.11 6.17 -11.54
N PRO A 111 -4.86 6.64 -11.35
CA PRO A 111 -4.52 8.01 -11.67
C PRO A 111 -4.81 8.35 -13.14
N LEU A 112 -5.34 9.54 -13.40
CA LEU A 112 -5.55 10.02 -14.78
C LEU A 112 -4.23 10.16 -15.53
N ILE A 113 -3.17 10.53 -14.82
CA ILE A 113 -1.83 10.66 -15.38
C ILE A 113 -0.98 9.55 -14.78
N ALA A 114 -0.39 8.74 -15.65
CA ALA A 114 0.45 7.63 -15.28
C ALA A 114 1.86 7.80 -15.86
N SER A 115 2.86 7.62 -15.03
CA SER A 115 4.22 7.46 -15.52
C SER A 115 4.43 6.06 -16.10
N ARG A 116 5.48 5.88 -16.87
CA ARG A 116 5.90 4.55 -17.38
C ARG A 116 6.10 3.53 -16.26
N PHE A 117 6.39 3.97 -15.05
CA PHE A 117 6.70 3.13 -13.89
C PHE A 117 5.48 2.61 -13.15
N HIS A 118 4.27 3.14 -13.39
CA HIS A 118 3.04 2.69 -12.75
C HIS A 118 2.78 1.19 -12.94
N LYS A 119 3.12 0.65 -14.11
CA LYS A 119 2.96 -0.77 -14.39
C LYS A 119 3.84 -1.70 -13.54
N TYR A 120 4.94 -1.19 -12.99
CA TYR A 120 5.86 -2.01 -12.19
C TYR A 120 5.45 -2.18 -10.73
N ILE A 121 4.60 -1.29 -10.23
CA ILE A 121 4.01 -1.39 -8.89
C ILE A 121 2.53 -1.80 -8.92
N ASP A 122 2.05 -2.24 -10.08
CA ASP A 122 0.68 -2.75 -10.28
C ASP A 122 -0.44 -1.79 -9.82
N ILE A 123 -0.25 -0.47 -9.96
CA ILE A 123 -1.29 0.53 -9.61
C ILE A 123 -2.60 0.27 -10.37
N ASP A 124 -2.51 -0.32 -11.54
CA ASP A 124 -3.68 -0.69 -12.33
C ASP A 124 -4.54 -1.75 -11.67
N LYS A 125 -3.94 -2.63 -10.86
CA LYS A 125 -4.63 -3.70 -10.14
C LYS A 125 -4.95 -3.30 -8.69
N MET A 126 -4.06 -2.53 -8.09
CA MET A 126 -4.13 -2.12 -6.69
C MET A 126 -4.01 -0.60 -6.54
N PRO A 127 -4.98 0.17 -7.06
CA PRO A 127 -4.95 1.62 -6.94
C PRO A 127 -5.11 2.07 -5.48
N TYR A 128 -4.54 3.22 -5.15
CA TYR A 128 -4.52 3.76 -3.79
C TYR A 128 -4.97 5.22 -3.73
N GLY A 129 -6.03 5.55 -4.40
CA GLY A 129 -6.60 6.88 -4.39
C GLY A 129 -7.83 7.02 -5.26
N ALA A 130 -8.27 8.25 -5.44
CA ALA A 130 -9.36 8.61 -6.30
C ALA A 130 -9.03 9.89 -7.07
N ASN A 131 -9.60 10.04 -8.25
CA ASN A 131 -9.47 11.26 -9.02
C ASN A 131 -10.55 12.26 -8.57
N ALA A 132 -10.13 13.36 -7.96
CA ALA A 132 -11.03 14.39 -7.48
C ALA A 132 -10.93 15.65 -8.33
N ILE A 133 -12.04 16.35 -8.49
CA ILE A 133 -12.05 17.72 -9.03
C ILE A 133 -11.67 18.66 -7.89
N VAL A 134 -10.55 19.35 -8.05
CA VAL A 134 -10.00 20.25 -7.03
C VAL A 134 -10.10 21.70 -7.48
N ALA A 135 -10.74 22.53 -6.66
CA ALA A 135 -10.69 23.98 -6.81
C ALA A 135 -9.62 24.56 -5.87
N ILE A 136 -8.64 25.23 -6.43
CA ILE A 136 -7.59 25.92 -5.65
C ILE A 136 -8.08 27.35 -5.42
N ALA A 137 -8.78 27.56 -4.31
CA ALA A 137 -9.36 28.85 -3.97
C ALA A 137 -9.53 29.00 -2.46
N SER A 138 -9.48 30.23 -1.95
CA SER A 138 -9.98 30.52 -0.61
C SER A 138 -11.51 30.53 -0.65
N TYR A 139 -12.13 29.73 0.21
CA TYR A 139 -13.59 29.67 0.30
C TYR A 139 -14.05 29.80 1.75
N THR A 140 -14.71 30.93 2.08
CA THR A 140 -15.23 31.24 3.42
C THR A 140 -14.20 31.23 4.56
N GLY A 141 -12.92 31.06 4.26
CA GLY A 141 -11.83 31.01 5.24
C GLY A 141 -11.68 29.68 5.97
N TYR A 142 -12.54 28.68 5.73
CA TYR A 142 -12.47 27.37 6.41
C TYR A 142 -11.46 26.40 5.81
N ASN A 143 -10.79 26.77 4.73
CA ASN A 143 -9.71 26.01 4.12
C ASN A 143 -8.33 26.67 4.26
N GLN A 144 -8.13 27.47 5.31
CA GLN A 144 -6.83 28.06 5.65
C GLN A 144 -5.88 26.99 6.18
N GLU A 145 -4.57 27.20 5.97
CA GLU A 145 -3.50 26.30 6.45
C GLU A 145 -3.82 24.88 6.04
N ASP A 146 -3.51 24.15 5.32
CA ASP A 146 -3.72 22.74 4.93
C ASP A 146 -5.15 22.17 5.13
N SER A 147 -6.12 23.02 5.52
CA SER A 147 -7.51 22.59 5.67
C SER A 147 -8.18 22.36 4.30
N ILE A 148 -9.08 21.40 4.26
CA ILE A 148 -9.76 20.98 3.03
C ILE A 148 -11.27 21.06 3.23
N ILE A 149 -11.98 21.63 2.26
CA ILE A 149 -13.44 21.60 2.20
C ILE A 149 -13.85 20.55 1.19
N LEU A 150 -14.68 19.60 1.62
CA LEU A 150 -15.22 18.54 0.77
C LEU A 150 -16.66 18.83 0.39
N ASN A 151 -17.05 18.40 -0.79
CA ASN A 151 -18.45 18.42 -1.20
C ASN A 151 -19.22 17.30 -0.48
N GLN A 152 -20.23 17.65 0.32
CA GLN A 152 -21.04 16.73 1.11
C GLN A 152 -21.68 15.64 0.23
N SER A 153 -22.29 16.01 -0.88
CA SER A 153 -22.92 15.04 -1.78
C SER A 153 -21.93 14.01 -2.37
N SER A 154 -20.66 14.38 -2.52
CA SER A 154 -19.63 13.45 -2.98
C SER A 154 -19.27 12.46 -1.87
N VAL A 155 -19.20 12.93 -0.63
CA VAL A 155 -18.95 12.07 0.54
C VAL A 155 -20.13 11.11 0.74
N ASP A 156 -21.36 11.59 0.65
CA ASP A 156 -22.57 10.77 0.78
C ASP A 156 -22.64 9.67 -0.29
N ARG A 157 -22.09 9.94 -1.48
CA ARG A 157 -21.96 8.94 -2.55
C ARG A 157 -20.80 7.98 -2.39
N GLY A 158 -20.00 8.13 -1.35
CA GLY A 158 -18.94 7.19 -1.00
C GLY A 158 -17.52 7.67 -1.33
N MET A 159 -17.30 8.94 -1.62
CA MET A 159 -15.96 9.47 -1.78
C MET A 159 -15.13 9.22 -0.51
N PHE A 160 -13.95 8.61 -0.67
CA PHE A 160 -13.05 8.21 0.43
C PHE A 160 -13.63 7.22 1.45
N ARG A 161 -14.75 6.58 1.14
CA ARG A 161 -15.25 5.48 1.96
C ARG A 161 -14.24 4.36 2.01
N SER A 162 -13.95 3.86 3.20
CA SER A 162 -13.04 2.74 3.41
C SER A 162 -13.66 1.66 4.28
N LEU A 163 -13.17 0.44 4.12
CA LEU A 163 -13.48 -0.71 4.95
C LEU A 163 -12.31 -0.91 5.91
N TYR A 164 -12.60 -1.05 7.19
CA TYR A 164 -11.64 -1.45 8.21
C TYR A 164 -11.81 -2.94 8.51
N LEU A 165 -10.73 -3.69 8.34
CA LEU A 165 -10.66 -5.12 8.64
C LEU A 165 -9.79 -5.31 9.88
N ARG A 166 -10.21 -6.15 10.80
CA ARG A 166 -9.44 -6.52 11.98
C ARG A 166 -9.56 -8.00 12.26
N SER A 167 -8.43 -8.63 12.54
CA SER A 167 -8.37 -10.03 13.00
C SER A 167 -8.26 -10.05 14.52
N TYR A 168 -9.07 -10.90 15.14
CA TYR A 168 -8.98 -11.21 16.56
C TYR A 168 -8.50 -12.65 16.69
N GLU A 169 -7.48 -12.87 17.50
CA GLU A 169 -6.92 -14.17 17.76
C GLU A 169 -7.06 -14.49 19.24
N SER A 170 -7.45 -15.70 19.53
CA SER A 170 -7.50 -16.22 20.91
C SER A 170 -7.11 -17.69 20.91
N ASN A 171 -6.51 -18.15 22.00
CA ASN A 171 -6.09 -19.52 22.17
C ASN A 171 -6.66 -20.09 23.46
N GLU A 172 -6.98 -21.37 23.44
CA GLU A 172 -7.24 -22.10 24.67
C GLU A 172 -5.96 -22.19 25.52
N SER A 173 -6.08 -21.98 26.81
CA SER A 173 -4.96 -22.04 27.73
C SER A 173 -5.24 -22.85 28.99
N ASP A 174 -4.21 -23.44 29.56
CA ASP A 174 -4.24 -24.08 30.87
C ASP A 174 -3.23 -23.40 31.77
N GLU A 175 -3.68 -22.49 32.60
CA GLU A 175 -2.85 -21.78 33.54
C GLU A 175 -3.18 -22.15 34.98
N LYS A 176 -2.22 -22.78 35.66
CA LYS A 176 -2.31 -23.12 37.09
C LYS A 176 -3.58 -23.89 37.50
N GLY A 177 -4.05 -24.77 36.63
CA GLY A 177 -5.23 -25.60 36.90
C GLY A 177 -6.58 -24.91 36.55
N THR A 178 -6.55 -23.75 35.90
CA THR A 178 -7.73 -23.12 35.31
C THR A 178 -7.62 -23.26 33.80
N GLN A 179 -8.56 -24.02 33.23
CA GLN A 179 -8.64 -24.18 31.77
C GLN A 179 -9.54 -23.11 31.20
N THR A 180 -9.05 -22.42 30.18
CA THR A 180 -9.83 -21.52 29.34
C THR A 180 -10.09 -22.25 28.03
N LEU A 181 -11.34 -22.54 27.75
CA LEU A 181 -11.79 -23.30 26.58
C LEU A 181 -12.77 -22.49 25.76
N PHE A 182 -12.78 -22.73 24.45
CA PHE A 182 -13.84 -22.23 23.59
C PHE A 182 -15.10 -23.08 23.78
N GLY A 183 -16.24 -22.45 23.78
CA GLY A 183 -17.52 -23.16 23.84
C GLY A 183 -18.69 -22.22 24.10
N ASN A 184 -19.86 -22.67 23.75
CA ASN A 184 -21.09 -21.91 24.04
C ASN A 184 -21.46 -22.10 25.52
N PRO A 185 -21.54 -21.01 26.32
CA PRO A 185 -21.86 -21.09 27.75
C PRO A 185 -23.19 -21.77 28.08
N GLN A 186 -24.12 -21.82 27.14
CA GLN A 186 -25.41 -22.51 27.33
C GLN A 186 -25.25 -24.03 27.48
N PHE A 187 -24.20 -24.60 26.91
CA PHE A 187 -23.92 -26.03 26.91
C PHE A 187 -22.81 -26.44 27.89
N MET A 188 -22.12 -25.49 28.47
CA MET A 188 -21.05 -25.76 29.42
C MET A 188 -21.54 -25.97 30.82
N LYS A 189 -21.05 -27.02 31.48
CA LYS A 189 -21.33 -27.26 32.90
C LYS A 189 -20.47 -26.33 33.75
N ASN A 190 -21.08 -25.71 34.77
CA ASN A 190 -20.41 -24.81 35.74
C ASN A 190 -20.09 -23.41 35.23
N THR A 191 -20.77 -22.90 34.24
CA THR A 191 -20.69 -21.49 33.87
C THR A 191 -21.64 -20.65 34.68
N THR A 192 -21.21 -19.46 35.08
CA THR A 192 -22.11 -18.42 35.62
C THR A 192 -23.15 -18.10 34.55
N GLN A 193 -24.41 -17.97 34.89
CA GLN A 193 -25.43 -17.61 33.91
C GLN A 193 -25.09 -16.30 33.23
N VAL A 194 -24.72 -16.37 31.95
CA VAL A 194 -24.49 -15.22 31.10
C VAL A 194 -25.88 -14.68 30.74
N LYS A 195 -26.13 -13.42 31.02
CA LYS A 195 -27.43 -12.76 30.74
C LYS A 195 -27.49 -12.19 29.32
N ASP A 196 -26.40 -12.31 28.59
CA ASP A 196 -26.22 -11.69 27.29
C ASP A 196 -26.82 -12.56 26.17
N ASP A 197 -27.16 -11.94 25.06
CA ASP A 197 -27.69 -12.66 23.90
C ASP A 197 -26.54 -13.43 23.20
N LEU A 198 -26.60 -14.74 23.29
CA LEU A 198 -25.64 -15.66 22.69
C LEU A 198 -26.09 -16.21 21.33
N SER A 199 -27.11 -15.62 20.72
CA SER A 199 -27.68 -16.09 19.43
C SER A 199 -26.66 -16.00 18.28
N HIS A 200 -25.69 -15.15 18.42
CA HIS A 200 -24.64 -14.90 17.43
C HIS A 200 -23.46 -15.89 17.49
N ILE A 201 -23.43 -16.75 18.50
CA ILE A 201 -22.35 -17.71 18.73
C ILE A 201 -22.80 -19.10 18.28
N ASP A 202 -21.90 -19.87 17.71
CA ASP A 202 -22.12 -21.28 17.38
C ASP A 202 -21.91 -22.20 18.59
N ASP A 203 -22.09 -23.52 18.40
CA ASP A 203 -21.91 -24.51 19.47
C ASP A 203 -20.45 -24.61 19.97
N ASN A 204 -19.48 -24.15 19.18
CA ASN A 204 -18.06 -24.11 19.52
C ASN A 204 -17.66 -22.82 20.24
N GLY A 205 -18.59 -21.87 20.43
CA GLY A 205 -18.30 -20.59 21.05
C GLY A 205 -17.67 -19.55 20.12
N ILE A 206 -17.78 -19.76 18.82
CA ILE A 206 -17.23 -18.86 17.79
C ILE A 206 -18.40 -18.10 17.16
N VAL A 207 -18.18 -16.84 16.84
CA VAL A 207 -19.18 -16.01 16.15
C VAL A 207 -19.49 -16.60 14.77
N LYS A 208 -20.79 -16.70 14.45
CA LYS A 208 -21.25 -17.19 13.14
C LYS A 208 -20.82 -16.25 12.02
N GLU A 209 -20.50 -16.83 10.88
CA GLU A 209 -20.12 -16.03 9.70
C GLU A 209 -21.23 -15.06 9.27
N ASN A 210 -20.83 -13.90 8.77
CA ASN A 210 -21.72 -12.83 8.29
C ASN A 210 -22.70 -12.28 9.35
N THR A 211 -22.34 -12.39 10.63
CA THR A 211 -23.12 -11.82 11.72
C THR A 211 -22.76 -10.35 11.92
N PHE A 212 -23.75 -9.50 12.02
CA PHE A 212 -23.56 -8.09 12.41
C PHE A 212 -23.52 -8.01 13.94
N LEU A 213 -22.42 -7.52 14.47
CA LEU A 213 -22.20 -7.33 15.90
C LEU A 213 -22.27 -5.86 16.27
N THR A 214 -22.83 -5.57 17.42
CA THR A 214 -22.87 -4.26 18.05
C THR A 214 -21.97 -4.25 19.29
N HIS A 215 -21.84 -3.11 19.94
CA HIS A 215 -21.09 -3.00 21.20
C HIS A 215 -21.81 -3.66 22.39
N GLU A 216 -23.06 -4.07 22.22
CA GLU A 216 -23.86 -4.77 23.23
C GLU A 216 -23.76 -6.29 23.11
N ASP A 217 -23.22 -6.80 22.01
CA ASP A 217 -23.02 -8.22 21.78
C ASP A 217 -21.71 -8.69 22.44
N VAL A 218 -21.73 -9.87 23.03
CA VAL A 218 -20.59 -10.46 23.75
C VAL A 218 -19.81 -11.43 22.87
#